data_d31e4ce50e488d4578afde609f69bece
#
_entry.id   d31e4ce50e488d4578afde609f69bece
#
_cell.length_a   1.000
_cell.length_b   1.000
_cell.length_c   1.000
_cell.angle_alpha   90.00
_cell.angle_beta   90.00
_cell.angle_gamma   90.00
#
_symmetry.space_group_name_H-M   'P 1'
#
loop_
_entity.id
_entity.type
_entity.pdbx_description
1 polymer ?
#
loop_
_entity_poly.entity_id
_entity_poly.type
_entity_poly.pdbx_seq_one_letter_code
_entity_poly.pdbx_strand_id
1 'polypeptide(L)'
;ISLMNVFVCITLNAQERKKLLSLSTDFDFFVHKEFSEDAPPHPDFLNSSICFGNVPAHWLECHPKLEWIQLVSVGFGEYLEIDRNRLSPKFSMTNLKGFFAEPVAQSMLAGLLSLFRGIDQFSVLKDQTKWVGDPIREQLKSLMNAHVLLYGYGSINQEFERLLVPFDCSITVINSSNSLDELDQTLSHADVVASVVPDHPNTRNVFNLKRLKQMKSSSVFLNFGRGSVTNEKALSHCLMT
;
A
#
# COMPACT_ATOMS: atom_id res chain seq x y z
N ILE A 1 -27.45 -7.81 31.19
CA ILE A 1 -26.24 -7.15 30.68
C ILE A 1 -26.61 -6.66 29.27
N SER A 2 -26.58 -5.36 29.03
CA SER A 2 -26.83 -4.82 27.68
C SER A 2 -25.66 -5.27 26.76
N LEU A 3 -26.00 -5.90 25.63
CA LEU A 3 -25.00 -6.23 24.60
C LEU A 3 -24.36 -4.95 24.07
N MET A 4 -23.10 -5.04 23.68
CA MET A 4 -22.39 -3.90 23.06
C MET A 4 -22.66 -3.89 21.56
N ASN A 5 -23.12 -2.76 21.04
CA ASN A 5 -23.44 -2.61 19.63
C ASN A 5 -22.16 -2.40 18.80
N VAL A 6 -22.01 -3.19 17.74
CA VAL A 6 -20.90 -3.12 16.79
C VAL A 6 -21.46 -2.85 15.39
N PHE A 7 -21.11 -1.71 14.84
CA PHE A 7 -21.39 -1.38 13.45
C PHE A 7 -20.34 -2.02 12.55
N VAL A 8 -20.77 -2.78 11.55
CA VAL A 8 -19.90 -3.47 10.60
C VAL A 8 -20.15 -2.92 9.21
N CYS A 9 -19.15 -2.28 8.64
CA CYS A 9 -19.21 -1.61 7.33
C CYS A 9 -18.23 -2.25 6.36
N ILE A 10 -18.47 -3.52 6.03
CA ILE A 10 -17.70 -4.29 5.05
C ILE A 10 -18.61 -5.27 4.32
N THR A 11 -18.27 -5.55 3.07
CA THR A 11 -18.99 -6.57 2.30
C THR A 11 -18.53 -7.96 2.73
N LEU A 12 -19.43 -8.73 3.34
CA LEU A 12 -19.17 -10.10 3.81
C LEU A 12 -19.95 -11.11 2.98
N ASN A 13 -19.30 -12.23 2.64
CA ASN A 13 -20.01 -13.40 2.13
C ASN A 13 -20.74 -14.15 3.28
N ALA A 14 -21.57 -15.14 2.94
CA ALA A 14 -22.38 -15.86 3.92
C ALA A 14 -21.55 -16.60 4.99
N GLN A 15 -20.39 -17.15 4.62
CA GLN A 15 -19.51 -17.86 5.54
C GLN A 15 -18.79 -16.90 6.49
N GLU A 16 -18.29 -15.78 5.99
CA GLU A 16 -17.65 -14.73 6.79
C GLU A 16 -18.64 -14.13 7.78
N ARG A 17 -19.87 -13.83 7.32
CA ARG A 17 -20.93 -13.33 8.20
C ARG A 17 -21.25 -14.32 9.31
N LYS A 18 -21.38 -15.62 8.99
CA LYS A 18 -21.60 -16.65 9.99
C LYS A 18 -20.45 -16.72 11.00
N LYS A 19 -19.21 -16.63 10.53
CA LYS A 19 -18.02 -16.62 11.38
C LYS A 19 -18.01 -15.41 12.30
N LEU A 20 -18.26 -14.20 11.77
CA LEU A 20 -18.33 -12.97 12.56
C LEU A 20 -19.37 -13.09 13.68
N LEU A 21 -20.58 -13.49 13.36
CA LEU A 21 -21.68 -13.64 14.33
C LEU A 21 -21.43 -14.74 15.39
N SER A 22 -20.51 -15.66 15.13
CA SER A 22 -20.12 -16.71 16.09
C SER A 22 -18.99 -16.33 17.03
N LEU A 23 -18.33 -15.18 16.82
CA LEU A 23 -17.14 -14.79 17.59
C LEU A 23 -17.45 -14.33 19.00
N SER A 24 -18.65 -13.84 19.28
CA SER A 24 -19.01 -13.36 20.60
C SER A 24 -20.52 -13.43 20.84
N THR A 25 -20.89 -13.76 22.07
CA THR A 25 -22.26 -13.67 22.60
C THR A 25 -22.55 -12.33 23.29
N ASP A 26 -21.52 -11.46 23.40
CA ASP A 26 -21.59 -10.20 24.15
C ASP A 26 -21.82 -8.98 23.26
N PHE A 27 -21.91 -9.21 21.93
CA PHE A 27 -22.04 -8.15 20.93
C PHE A 27 -23.27 -8.33 20.05
N ASP A 28 -23.92 -7.21 19.75
CA ASP A 28 -24.92 -7.08 18.67
C ASP A 28 -24.26 -6.49 17.43
N PHE A 29 -24.26 -7.25 16.32
CA PHE A 29 -23.63 -6.86 15.06
C PHE A 29 -24.64 -6.30 14.07
N PHE A 30 -24.48 -5.05 13.67
CA PHE A 30 -25.24 -4.37 12.61
C PHE A 30 -24.40 -4.37 11.33
N VAL A 31 -24.67 -5.32 10.43
CA VAL A 31 -23.84 -5.56 9.24
C VAL A 31 -24.42 -4.87 8.04
N HIS A 32 -23.65 -3.92 7.49
CA HIS A 32 -23.95 -3.13 6.31
C HIS A 32 -22.87 -3.32 5.25
N LYS A 33 -23.17 -2.86 4.01
CA LYS A 33 -22.18 -2.69 2.95
C LYS A 33 -21.44 -1.36 3.15
N GLU A 34 -20.40 -1.16 2.36
CA GLU A 34 -19.68 0.11 2.28
C GLU A 34 -20.62 1.25 1.85
N PHE A 35 -20.31 2.45 2.31
CA PHE A 35 -21.06 3.67 2.01
C PHE A 35 -20.25 4.60 1.12
N SER A 36 -20.92 5.43 0.33
CA SER A 36 -20.28 6.52 -0.41
C SER A 36 -19.76 7.59 0.55
N GLU A 37 -18.73 8.32 0.15
CA GLU A 37 -18.10 9.36 0.98
C GLU A 37 -19.07 10.45 1.45
N ASP A 38 -20.09 10.75 0.66
CA ASP A 38 -21.10 11.77 0.98
C ASP A 38 -22.33 11.25 1.72
N ALA A 39 -22.36 9.95 2.06
CA ALA A 39 -23.51 9.36 2.74
C ALA A 39 -23.69 9.96 4.14
N PRO A 40 -24.93 10.24 4.57
CA PRO A 40 -25.20 10.67 5.95
C PRO A 40 -24.93 9.54 6.94
N PRO A 41 -24.57 9.85 8.22
CA PRO A 41 -24.35 8.83 9.23
C PRO A 41 -25.56 7.91 9.41
N HIS A 42 -25.30 6.60 9.37
CA HIS A 42 -26.35 5.59 9.54
C HIS A 42 -26.83 5.54 10.99
N PRO A 43 -28.15 5.36 11.27
CA PRO A 43 -28.65 5.26 12.64
C PRO A 43 -27.98 4.16 13.47
N ASP A 44 -27.72 2.98 12.90
CA ASP A 44 -27.04 1.89 13.60
C ASP A 44 -25.59 2.26 13.95
N PHE A 45 -24.89 3.04 13.11
CA PHE A 45 -23.57 3.57 13.43
C PHE A 45 -23.64 4.49 14.65
N LEU A 46 -24.59 5.44 14.66
CA LEU A 46 -24.77 6.38 15.78
C LEU A 46 -25.18 5.71 17.10
N ASN A 47 -25.71 4.49 17.05
CA ASN A 47 -26.09 3.68 18.20
C ASN A 47 -25.04 2.65 18.62
N SER A 48 -23.89 2.60 17.94
CA SER A 48 -22.83 1.63 18.21
C SER A 48 -21.64 2.26 18.94
N SER A 49 -20.98 1.51 19.81
CA SER A 49 -19.76 1.94 20.50
C SER A 49 -18.50 1.55 19.74
N ILE A 50 -18.61 0.56 18.86
CA ILE A 50 -17.52 0.01 18.05
C ILE A 50 -17.93 0.05 16.58
N CYS A 51 -16.95 0.37 15.71
CA CYS A 51 -17.08 0.26 14.27
C CYS A 51 -16.00 -0.67 13.69
N PHE A 52 -16.40 -1.60 12.83
CA PHE A 52 -15.52 -2.46 12.08
C PHE A 52 -15.70 -2.20 10.58
N GLY A 53 -14.71 -1.62 9.95
CA GLY A 53 -14.72 -1.18 8.56
C GLY A 53 -14.45 0.31 8.41
N ASN A 54 -14.31 0.77 7.16
CA ASN A 54 -14.07 2.17 6.86
C ASN A 54 -15.41 2.88 6.65
N VAL A 55 -15.72 3.84 7.50
CA VAL A 55 -16.88 4.74 7.33
C VAL A 55 -16.39 6.11 6.82
N PRO A 56 -17.24 6.93 6.18
CA PRO A 56 -16.89 8.29 5.82
C PRO A 56 -16.34 9.07 7.02
N ALA A 57 -15.24 9.80 6.83
CA ALA A 57 -14.52 10.45 7.94
C ALA A 57 -15.41 11.39 8.77
N HIS A 58 -16.29 12.16 8.10
CA HIS A 58 -17.20 13.08 8.76
C HIS A 58 -18.20 12.40 9.72
N TRP A 59 -18.47 11.08 9.56
CA TRP A 59 -19.32 10.35 10.49
C TRP A 59 -18.75 10.31 11.89
N LEU A 60 -17.43 10.22 12.03
CA LEU A 60 -16.75 10.16 13.32
C LEU A 60 -17.02 11.42 14.13
N GLU A 61 -17.03 12.60 13.50
CA GLU A 61 -17.32 13.86 14.17
C GLU A 61 -18.80 14.03 14.60
N CYS A 62 -19.68 13.22 14.03
CA CYS A 62 -21.10 13.19 14.39
C CYS A 62 -21.38 12.20 15.55
N HIS A 63 -20.37 11.45 16.01
CA HIS A 63 -20.55 10.36 16.97
C HIS A 63 -19.64 10.45 18.20
N PRO A 64 -19.91 11.39 19.16
CA PRO A 64 -19.04 11.62 20.32
C PRO A 64 -18.98 10.45 21.32
N LYS A 65 -19.72 9.38 21.10
CA LYS A 65 -19.75 8.18 21.96
C LYS A 65 -19.03 6.98 21.36
N LEU A 66 -18.54 7.05 20.12
CA LEU A 66 -17.76 5.98 19.49
C LEU A 66 -16.44 5.80 20.26
N GLU A 67 -16.19 4.58 20.72
CA GLU A 67 -14.99 4.28 21.51
C GLU A 67 -13.88 3.65 20.66
N TRP A 68 -14.24 2.87 19.64
CA TRP A 68 -13.24 2.19 18.80
C TRP A 68 -13.70 2.04 17.38
N ILE A 69 -12.76 2.29 16.45
CA ILE A 69 -12.88 1.91 15.04
C ILE A 69 -11.70 1.05 14.61
N GLN A 70 -11.98 -0.13 14.05
CA GLN A 70 -11.01 -0.95 13.35
C GLN A 70 -11.17 -0.74 11.84
N LEU A 71 -10.18 -0.12 11.21
CA LEU A 71 -10.14 0.04 9.77
C LEU A 71 -9.75 -1.28 9.08
N VAL A 72 -10.29 -1.53 7.89
CA VAL A 72 -9.92 -2.66 7.02
C VAL A 72 -8.88 -2.27 5.97
N SER A 73 -8.27 -1.11 6.14
CA SER A 73 -7.18 -0.57 5.33
C SER A 73 -5.92 -0.35 6.18
N VAL A 74 -4.77 -0.22 5.52
CA VAL A 74 -3.53 0.30 6.14
C VAL A 74 -3.52 1.83 6.11
N GLY A 75 -4.02 2.42 5.01
CA GLY A 75 -4.17 3.87 4.88
C GLY A 75 -5.27 4.40 5.80
N PHE A 76 -5.06 5.59 6.34
CA PHE A 76 -6.00 6.32 7.16
C PHE A 76 -5.95 7.84 6.86
N GLY A 77 -5.48 8.20 5.66
CA GLY A 77 -5.28 9.60 5.26
C GLY A 77 -6.55 10.42 5.34
N GLU A 78 -7.69 9.84 5.00
CA GLU A 78 -9.01 10.45 5.07
C GLU A 78 -9.45 10.86 6.49
N TYR A 79 -8.84 10.25 7.51
CA TYR A 79 -9.15 10.51 8.93
C TYR A 79 -8.17 11.49 9.61
N LEU A 80 -7.17 12.01 8.89
CA LEU A 80 -6.15 12.88 9.49
C LEU A 80 -6.67 14.28 9.86
N GLU A 81 -7.67 14.77 9.13
CA GLU A 81 -8.23 16.12 9.29
C GLU A 81 -9.43 16.18 10.24
N ILE A 82 -9.79 15.07 10.87
CA ILE A 82 -10.91 15.00 11.83
C ILE A 82 -10.62 15.87 13.05
N ASP A 83 -11.59 16.67 13.46
CA ASP A 83 -11.52 17.41 14.73
C ASP A 83 -11.60 16.48 15.93
N ARG A 84 -10.46 16.22 16.54
CA ARG A 84 -10.33 15.32 17.71
C ARG A 84 -11.13 15.79 18.92
N ASN A 85 -11.47 17.07 19.03
CA ASN A 85 -12.29 17.57 20.13
C ASN A 85 -13.75 17.13 20.04
N ARG A 86 -14.18 16.66 18.88
CA ARG A 86 -15.54 16.13 18.62
C ARG A 86 -15.65 14.63 18.87
N LEU A 87 -14.52 13.95 19.10
CA LEU A 87 -14.48 12.52 19.35
C LEU A 87 -14.64 12.21 20.85
N SER A 88 -15.00 10.95 21.15
CA SER A 88 -14.98 10.45 22.52
C SER A 88 -13.58 10.58 23.13
N PRO A 89 -13.45 10.97 24.42
CA PRO A 89 -12.16 10.90 25.13
C PRO A 89 -11.54 9.49 25.15
N LYS A 90 -12.35 8.45 24.97
CA LYS A 90 -11.91 7.05 24.90
C LYS A 90 -11.66 6.56 23.46
N PHE A 91 -11.86 7.43 22.47
CA PHE A 91 -11.78 7.03 21.07
C PHE A 91 -10.39 6.47 20.71
N SER A 92 -10.41 5.33 20.07
CA SER A 92 -9.25 4.65 19.52
C SER A 92 -9.50 4.25 18.08
N MET A 93 -8.50 4.44 17.24
CA MET A 93 -8.50 3.98 15.84
C MET A 93 -7.34 3.02 15.62
N THR A 94 -7.65 1.85 15.08
CA THR A 94 -6.67 0.84 14.68
C THR A 94 -6.81 0.50 13.20
N ASN A 95 -5.73 0.06 12.56
CA ASN A 95 -5.70 -0.29 11.16
C ASN A 95 -5.00 -1.64 10.91
N LEU A 96 -4.89 -2.07 9.66
CA LEU A 96 -4.27 -3.35 9.27
C LEU A 96 -2.76 -3.22 8.99
N LYS A 97 -2.03 -2.37 9.74
CA LYS A 97 -0.57 -2.24 9.60
C LYS A 97 0.10 -3.61 9.72
N GLY A 98 0.90 -3.97 8.72
CA GLY A 98 1.63 -5.25 8.67
C GLY A 98 0.83 -6.40 8.02
N PHE A 99 -0.48 -6.36 8.02
CA PHE A 99 -1.32 -7.46 7.49
C PHE A 99 -1.06 -7.76 6.01
N PHE A 100 -0.84 -6.73 5.20
CA PHE A 100 -0.61 -6.85 3.76
C PHE A 100 0.89 -6.92 3.39
N ALA A 101 1.80 -6.99 4.35
CA ALA A 101 3.24 -6.94 4.07
C ALA A 101 3.69 -8.08 3.14
N GLU A 102 3.32 -9.30 3.48
CA GLU A 102 3.69 -10.50 2.72
C GLU A 102 3.10 -10.51 1.29
N PRO A 103 1.76 -10.41 1.07
CA PRO A 103 1.21 -10.46 -0.27
C PRO A 103 1.66 -9.28 -1.16
N VAL A 104 1.89 -8.10 -0.59
CA VAL A 104 2.40 -6.95 -1.35
C VAL A 104 3.87 -7.16 -1.73
N ALA A 105 4.72 -7.62 -0.82
CA ALA A 105 6.12 -7.93 -1.12
C ALA A 105 6.25 -9.04 -2.18
N GLN A 106 5.40 -10.07 -2.13
CA GLN A 106 5.33 -11.11 -3.17
C GLN A 106 4.92 -10.51 -4.53
N SER A 107 3.96 -9.60 -4.56
CA SER A 107 3.57 -8.90 -5.80
C SER A 107 4.70 -8.04 -6.36
N MET A 108 5.47 -7.37 -5.48
CA MET A 108 6.67 -6.61 -5.86
C MET A 108 7.70 -7.52 -6.53
N LEU A 109 8.02 -8.65 -5.91
CA LEU A 109 8.99 -9.61 -6.43
C LEU A 109 8.50 -10.24 -7.75
N ALA A 110 7.24 -10.62 -7.83
CA ALA A 110 6.65 -11.20 -9.04
C ALA A 110 6.71 -10.21 -10.22
N GLY A 111 6.34 -8.94 -10.01
CA GLY A 111 6.43 -7.89 -11.03
C GLY A 111 7.87 -7.63 -11.45
N LEU A 112 8.81 -7.55 -10.50
CA LEU A 112 10.23 -7.35 -10.75
C LEU A 112 10.82 -8.49 -11.60
N LEU A 113 10.56 -9.73 -11.21
CA LEU A 113 11.00 -10.91 -11.96
C LEU A 113 10.34 -10.99 -13.32
N SER A 114 9.06 -10.60 -13.46
CA SER A 114 8.38 -10.52 -14.75
C SER A 114 9.12 -9.59 -15.72
N LEU A 115 9.44 -8.39 -15.29
CA LEU A 115 10.19 -7.42 -16.12
C LEU A 115 11.62 -7.89 -16.41
N PHE A 116 12.34 -8.40 -15.42
CA PHE A 116 13.72 -8.86 -15.61
C PHE A 116 13.83 -10.08 -16.53
N ARG A 117 12.83 -10.96 -16.50
CA ARG A 117 12.83 -12.20 -17.28
C ARG A 117 11.94 -12.11 -18.54
N GLY A 118 11.41 -10.93 -18.86
CA GLY A 118 10.60 -10.69 -20.05
C GLY A 118 9.28 -11.50 -20.10
N ILE A 119 8.74 -11.90 -18.94
CA ILE A 119 7.51 -12.70 -18.88
C ILE A 119 6.32 -11.92 -19.43
N ASP A 120 6.27 -10.62 -19.20
CA ASP A 120 5.33 -9.68 -19.77
C ASP A 120 5.35 -9.70 -21.31
N GLN A 121 6.55 -9.63 -21.90
CA GLN A 121 6.75 -9.70 -23.37
C GLN A 121 6.38 -11.07 -23.94
N PHE A 122 6.79 -12.15 -23.26
CA PHE A 122 6.45 -13.51 -23.68
C PHE A 122 4.94 -13.76 -23.61
N SER A 123 4.23 -13.17 -22.67
CA SER A 123 2.75 -13.27 -22.58
C SER A 123 2.09 -12.68 -23.83
N VAL A 124 2.52 -11.50 -24.28
CA VAL A 124 2.01 -10.88 -25.52
C VAL A 124 2.37 -11.71 -26.75
N LEU A 125 3.60 -12.22 -26.84
CA LEU A 125 4.07 -13.03 -27.98
C LEU A 125 3.36 -14.37 -28.08
N LYS A 126 2.95 -14.96 -26.95
CA LYS A 126 2.14 -16.18 -26.92
C LYS A 126 0.83 -15.98 -27.68
N ASP A 127 0.15 -14.86 -27.46
CA ASP A 127 -1.11 -14.55 -28.16
C ASP A 127 -0.92 -14.32 -29.65
N GLN A 128 0.28 -13.88 -30.05
CA GLN A 128 0.66 -13.70 -31.45
C GLN A 128 1.23 -14.97 -32.11
N THR A 129 1.35 -16.08 -31.36
CA THR A 129 1.97 -17.36 -31.81
C THR A 129 3.36 -17.17 -32.41
N LYS A 130 4.15 -16.21 -31.88
CA LYS A 130 5.50 -15.89 -32.36
C LYS A 130 6.58 -16.41 -31.42
N TRP A 131 7.57 -17.07 -32.00
CA TRP A 131 8.86 -17.34 -31.37
C TRP A 131 9.87 -16.32 -31.84
N VAL A 132 10.38 -15.47 -30.92
CA VAL A 132 11.29 -14.36 -31.27
C VAL A 132 12.76 -14.71 -30.99
N GLY A 133 13.05 -15.62 -30.08
CA GLY A 133 14.40 -16.11 -29.81
C GLY A 133 15.36 -15.07 -29.22
N ASP A 134 16.55 -14.94 -29.83
CA ASP A 134 17.68 -14.20 -29.28
C ASP A 134 17.47 -12.71 -28.98
N PRO A 135 16.72 -11.93 -29.78
CA PRO A 135 16.51 -10.50 -29.48
C PRO A 135 15.90 -10.22 -28.10
N ILE A 136 15.04 -11.13 -27.58
CA ILE A 136 14.52 -10.99 -26.24
C ILE A 136 15.54 -11.47 -25.20
N ARG A 137 16.28 -12.55 -25.51
CA ARG A 137 17.29 -13.10 -24.61
C ARG A 137 18.33 -12.05 -24.20
N GLU A 138 18.79 -11.22 -25.15
CA GLU A 138 19.79 -10.17 -24.94
C GLU A 138 19.30 -9.07 -23.98
N GLN A 139 17.98 -8.90 -23.85
CA GLN A 139 17.37 -7.91 -22.96
C GLN A 139 17.08 -8.44 -21.55
N LEU A 140 17.15 -9.77 -21.37
CA LEU A 140 16.85 -10.40 -20.07
C LEU A 140 17.94 -10.07 -19.05
N LYS A 141 17.50 -9.79 -17.81
CA LYS A 141 18.37 -9.50 -16.68
C LYS A 141 18.25 -10.56 -15.60
N SER A 142 19.31 -10.71 -14.83
CA SER A 142 19.28 -11.48 -13.59
C SER A 142 19.04 -10.55 -12.39
N LEU A 143 18.29 -11.01 -11.41
CA LEU A 143 18.15 -10.33 -10.12
C LEU A 143 19.34 -10.63 -9.20
N MET A 144 20.15 -11.64 -9.53
CA MET A 144 21.34 -11.99 -8.73
C MET A 144 22.31 -10.83 -8.66
N ASN A 145 22.76 -10.49 -7.45
CA ASN A 145 23.69 -9.40 -7.13
C ASN A 145 23.20 -8.00 -7.53
N ALA A 146 21.90 -7.82 -7.80
CA ALA A 146 21.35 -6.51 -8.13
C ALA A 146 21.43 -5.55 -6.93
N HIS A 147 21.65 -4.27 -7.22
CA HIS A 147 21.59 -3.21 -6.21
C HIS A 147 20.16 -2.71 -6.08
N VAL A 148 19.55 -2.91 -4.90
CA VAL A 148 18.17 -2.55 -4.61
C VAL A 148 18.12 -1.40 -3.60
N LEU A 149 17.51 -0.30 -3.99
CA LEU A 149 17.23 0.86 -3.14
C LEU A 149 15.79 0.73 -2.60
N LEU A 150 15.66 0.65 -1.27
CA LEU A 150 14.39 0.64 -0.57
C LEU A 150 14.09 2.06 -0.04
N TYR A 151 13.18 2.79 -0.68
CA TYR A 151 12.70 4.08 -0.20
C TYR A 151 11.49 3.88 0.71
N GLY A 152 11.70 4.14 2.01
CA GLY A 152 10.83 3.72 3.10
C GLY A 152 11.19 2.32 3.61
N TYR A 153 11.14 2.12 4.95
CA TYR A 153 11.50 0.83 5.56
C TYR A 153 10.45 0.38 6.57
N GLY A 154 9.20 0.34 6.09
CA GLY A 154 8.05 -0.24 6.79
C GLY A 154 7.97 -1.76 6.56
N SER A 155 6.92 -2.38 7.13
CA SER A 155 6.72 -3.84 7.08
C SER A 155 6.78 -4.45 5.67
N ILE A 156 6.31 -3.73 4.64
CA ILE A 156 6.34 -4.22 3.24
C ILE A 156 7.77 -4.30 2.72
N ASN A 157 8.57 -3.23 2.84
CA ASN A 157 9.95 -3.25 2.36
C ASN A 157 10.85 -4.16 3.19
N GLN A 158 10.58 -4.35 4.49
CA GLN A 158 11.26 -5.36 5.32
C GLN A 158 10.96 -6.77 4.81
N GLU A 159 9.72 -7.06 4.46
CA GLU A 159 9.35 -8.36 3.89
C GLU A 159 9.90 -8.52 2.47
N PHE A 160 9.92 -7.46 1.66
CA PHE A 160 10.51 -7.49 0.33
C PHE A 160 12.03 -7.77 0.40
N GLU A 161 12.77 -7.12 1.31
CA GLU A 161 14.18 -7.41 1.58
C GLU A 161 14.40 -8.90 1.94
N ARG A 162 13.56 -9.46 2.82
CA ARG A 162 13.61 -10.89 3.17
C ARG A 162 13.45 -11.80 1.96
N LEU A 163 12.56 -11.45 1.02
CA LEU A 163 12.37 -12.19 -0.23
C LEU A 163 13.55 -12.05 -1.21
N LEU A 164 14.35 -11.01 -1.08
CA LEU A 164 15.53 -10.78 -1.93
C LEU A 164 16.79 -11.52 -1.47
N VAL A 165 16.82 -12.04 -0.24
CA VAL A 165 17.98 -12.78 0.31
C VAL A 165 18.51 -13.88 -0.62
N PRO A 166 17.68 -14.75 -1.25
CA PRO A 166 18.16 -15.79 -2.13
C PRO A 166 18.83 -15.32 -3.42
N PHE A 167 18.75 -14.02 -3.73
CA PHE A 167 19.31 -13.41 -4.93
C PHE A 167 20.63 -12.66 -4.67
N ASP A 168 21.16 -12.71 -3.45
CA ASP A 168 22.39 -11.99 -3.05
C ASP A 168 22.39 -10.50 -3.43
N CYS A 169 21.22 -9.84 -3.37
CA CYS A 169 21.07 -8.44 -3.66
C CYS A 169 21.81 -7.57 -2.64
N SER A 170 22.47 -6.51 -3.10
CA SER A 170 22.95 -5.47 -2.20
C SER A 170 21.83 -4.46 -1.92
N ILE A 171 21.49 -4.26 -0.63
CA ILE A 171 20.36 -3.45 -0.22
C ILE A 171 20.83 -2.11 0.33
N THR A 172 20.27 -1.01 -0.16
CA THR A 172 20.39 0.32 0.46
C THR A 172 19.03 0.77 0.91
N VAL A 173 18.93 1.18 2.18
CA VAL A 173 17.68 1.67 2.79
C VAL A 173 17.75 3.18 2.96
N ILE A 174 16.76 3.88 2.43
CA ILE A 174 16.52 5.32 2.67
C ILE A 174 15.17 5.49 3.36
N ASN A 175 15.18 6.06 4.53
CA ASN A 175 13.98 6.30 5.35
C ASN A 175 13.94 7.75 5.88
N SER A 176 13.07 8.05 6.83
CA SER A 176 12.86 9.40 7.37
C SER A 176 14.07 9.97 8.13
N SER A 177 15.08 9.17 8.47
CA SER A 177 16.32 9.64 9.10
C SER A 177 17.39 10.05 8.09
N ASN A 178 17.22 9.72 6.83
CA ASN A 178 18.15 10.03 5.76
C ASN A 178 17.80 11.36 5.07
N SER A 179 18.82 12.02 4.53
CA SER A 179 18.64 13.21 3.71
C SER A 179 18.20 12.86 2.28
N LEU A 180 17.66 13.83 1.56
CA LEU A 180 17.38 13.67 0.13
C LEU A 180 18.67 13.63 -0.71
N ASP A 181 19.79 14.14 -0.20
CA ASP A 181 21.08 14.05 -0.87
C ASP A 181 21.63 12.62 -0.84
N GLU A 182 21.41 11.87 0.26
CA GLU A 182 21.75 10.44 0.32
C GLU A 182 20.89 9.62 -0.66
N LEU A 183 19.63 9.98 -0.83
CA LEU A 183 18.79 9.39 -1.88
C LEU A 183 19.36 9.68 -3.26
N ASP A 184 19.70 10.95 -3.56
CA ASP A 184 20.25 11.37 -4.86
C ASP A 184 21.55 10.63 -5.20
N GLN A 185 22.43 10.40 -4.23
CA GLN A 185 23.68 9.64 -4.42
C GLN A 185 23.46 8.18 -4.78
N THR A 186 22.39 7.57 -4.24
CA THR A 186 22.13 6.14 -4.41
C THR A 186 21.39 5.82 -5.72
N LEU A 187 20.58 6.75 -6.23
CA LEU A 187 19.72 6.52 -7.40
C LEU A 187 20.50 6.09 -8.66
N SER A 188 21.67 6.66 -8.91
CA SER A 188 22.49 6.35 -10.10
C SER A 188 23.11 4.95 -10.08
N HIS A 189 23.16 4.31 -8.93
CA HIS A 189 23.74 2.98 -8.75
C HIS A 189 22.69 1.87 -8.62
N ALA A 190 21.43 2.21 -8.34
CA ALA A 190 20.37 1.25 -8.13
C ALA A 190 19.91 0.59 -9.44
N ASP A 191 19.80 -0.74 -9.43
CA ASP A 191 19.14 -1.52 -10.49
C ASP A 191 17.63 -1.61 -10.26
N VAL A 192 17.22 -1.53 -9.00
CA VAL A 192 15.82 -1.53 -8.56
C VAL A 192 15.62 -0.44 -7.52
N VAL A 193 14.57 0.36 -7.68
CA VAL A 193 14.13 1.35 -6.70
C VAL A 193 12.72 0.98 -6.25
N ALA A 194 12.56 0.59 -5.00
CA ALA A 194 11.27 0.20 -4.40
C ALA A 194 10.78 1.26 -3.42
N SER A 195 9.78 2.02 -3.82
CA SER A 195 9.15 3.06 -3.02
C SER A 195 7.92 2.54 -2.30
N VAL A 196 7.96 2.53 -0.96
CA VAL A 196 6.82 2.16 -0.11
C VAL A 196 6.74 3.13 1.09
N VAL A 197 6.27 4.33 0.82
CA VAL A 197 6.09 5.39 1.84
C VAL A 197 4.64 5.89 1.85
N PRO A 198 4.15 6.43 2.99
CA PRO A 198 2.83 7.05 3.07
C PRO A 198 2.78 8.37 2.28
N ASP A 199 1.56 8.86 2.01
CA ASP A 199 1.34 10.23 1.54
C ASP A 199 1.60 11.19 2.70
N HIS A 200 2.61 12.04 2.52
CA HIS A 200 3.01 13.05 3.50
C HIS A 200 3.66 14.23 2.73
N PRO A 201 3.55 15.46 3.20
CA PRO A 201 4.18 16.61 2.53
C PRO A 201 5.65 16.38 2.14
N ASN A 202 6.43 15.71 3.00
CA ASN A 202 7.84 15.41 2.75
C ASN A 202 8.08 14.26 1.76
N THR A 203 7.06 13.48 1.41
CA THR A 203 7.18 12.37 0.45
C THR A 203 6.55 12.69 -0.91
N ARG A 204 5.76 13.76 -1.02
CA ARG A 204 5.13 14.16 -2.27
C ARG A 204 6.15 14.65 -3.30
N ASN A 205 6.02 14.16 -4.53
CA ASN A 205 6.91 14.49 -5.66
C ASN A 205 8.40 14.28 -5.39
N VAL A 206 8.76 13.37 -4.48
CA VAL A 206 10.16 13.02 -4.22
C VAL A 206 10.80 12.50 -5.49
N PHE A 207 10.15 11.60 -6.23
CA PHE A 207 10.60 11.16 -7.56
C PHE A 207 10.13 12.12 -8.64
N ASN A 208 10.77 13.28 -8.68
CA ASN A 208 10.58 14.31 -9.71
C ASN A 208 11.45 14.03 -10.93
N LEU A 209 11.35 14.87 -11.98
CA LEU A 209 12.10 14.71 -13.23
C LEU A 209 13.62 14.62 -13.01
N LYS A 210 14.19 15.42 -12.08
CA LYS A 210 15.62 15.39 -11.78
C LYS A 210 16.03 14.01 -11.28
N ARG A 211 15.32 13.45 -10.30
CA ARG A 211 15.64 12.15 -9.69
C ARG A 211 15.36 10.98 -10.62
N LEU A 212 14.26 11.02 -11.37
CA LEU A 212 13.96 9.99 -12.37
C LEU A 212 15.06 9.92 -13.45
N LYS A 213 15.61 11.06 -13.88
CA LYS A 213 16.74 11.11 -14.83
C LYS A 213 18.08 10.67 -14.23
N GLN A 214 18.23 10.64 -12.91
CA GLN A 214 19.45 10.11 -12.26
C GLN A 214 19.45 8.58 -12.21
N MET A 215 18.29 7.95 -12.32
CA MET A 215 18.20 6.49 -12.32
C MET A 215 18.86 5.92 -13.59
N LYS A 216 19.38 4.69 -13.49
CA LYS A 216 19.87 3.97 -14.69
C LYS A 216 18.72 3.80 -15.68
N SER A 217 18.98 3.99 -16.97
CA SER A 217 17.99 3.73 -18.05
C SER A 217 17.49 2.28 -18.03
N SER A 218 18.27 1.40 -17.44
CA SER A 218 17.96 -0.02 -17.30
C SER A 218 17.33 -0.40 -15.95
N SER A 219 17.13 0.56 -15.01
CA SER A 219 16.59 0.28 -13.70
C SER A 219 15.07 0.03 -13.73
N VAL A 220 14.57 -0.65 -12.69
CA VAL A 220 13.14 -0.83 -12.48
C VAL A 220 12.69 0.02 -11.30
N PHE A 221 11.62 0.79 -11.49
CA PHE A 221 10.98 1.57 -10.45
C PHE A 221 9.68 0.90 -9.99
N LEU A 222 9.62 0.53 -8.73
CA LEU A 222 8.45 -0.08 -8.08
C LEU A 222 7.84 0.93 -7.10
N ASN A 223 6.61 1.35 -7.31
CA ASN A 223 5.89 2.19 -6.36
C ASN A 223 4.66 1.46 -5.82
N PHE A 224 4.78 0.92 -4.62
CA PHE A 224 3.72 0.25 -3.87
C PHE A 224 3.26 1.07 -2.65
N GLY A 225 3.70 2.33 -2.57
CA GLY A 225 3.26 3.30 -1.57
C GLY A 225 2.04 4.10 -2.03
N ARG A 226 2.29 5.33 -2.47
CA ARG A 226 1.26 6.26 -2.93
C ARG A 226 1.70 6.93 -4.24
N GLY A 227 0.74 7.17 -5.14
CA GLY A 227 0.98 7.85 -6.43
C GLY A 227 1.60 9.23 -6.26
N SER A 228 1.19 9.96 -5.22
CA SER A 228 1.70 11.30 -4.90
C SER A 228 3.21 11.41 -4.69
N VAL A 229 3.90 10.30 -4.42
CA VAL A 229 5.36 10.24 -4.23
C VAL A 229 6.11 10.48 -5.56
N THR A 230 5.47 10.19 -6.67
CA THR A 230 6.05 10.27 -8.02
C THR A 230 5.36 11.36 -8.84
N ASN A 231 6.13 12.16 -9.57
CA ASN A 231 5.59 13.03 -10.60
C ASN A 231 5.26 12.19 -11.84
N GLU A 232 3.99 11.86 -12.04
CA GLU A 232 3.53 10.96 -13.12
C GLU A 232 3.86 11.49 -14.52
N LYS A 233 3.79 12.82 -14.73
CA LYS A 233 4.15 13.44 -16.02
C LYS A 233 5.65 13.29 -16.29
N ALA A 234 6.47 13.47 -15.26
CA ALA A 234 7.92 13.28 -15.37
C ALA A 234 8.27 11.80 -15.61
N LEU A 235 7.60 10.87 -14.92
CA LEU A 235 7.79 9.43 -15.12
C LEU A 235 7.41 9.03 -16.55
N SER A 236 6.24 9.45 -17.03
CA SER A 236 5.81 9.20 -18.41
C SER A 236 6.81 9.73 -19.43
N HIS A 237 7.35 10.94 -19.23
CA HIS A 237 8.38 11.50 -20.08
C HIS A 237 9.65 10.63 -20.10
N CYS A 238 10.15 10.20 -18.93
CA CYS A 238 11.36 9.37 -18.85
C CYS A 238 11.19 7.96 -19.43
N LEU A 239 9.96 7.42 -19.45
CA LEU A 239 9.67 6.10 -20.05
C LEU A 239 9.56 6.15 -21.58
N MET A 240 9.35 7.33 -22.17
CA MET A 240 9.17 7.52 -23.62
C MET A 240 10.46 8.00 -24.33
N THR A 241 11.47 8.40 -23.57
CA THR A 241 12.76 8.93 -24.07
C THR A 241 13.91 8.00 -23.81
#